data_d0dac05ee3bbea36b1af6f96ae705957
#
_entry.id   d0dac05ee3bbea36b1af6f96ae705957
#
_cell.length_a   1.000
_cell.length_b   1.000
_cell.length_c   1.000
_cell.angle_alpha   90.00
_cell.angle_beta   90.00
_cell.angle_gamma   90.00
#
_symmetry.space_group_name_H-M   'P 1'
#
loop_
_entity.id
_entity.type
_entity.pdbx_description
1 polymer ?
#
loop_
_entity_poly.entity_id
_entity_poly.type
_entity_poly.pdbx_seq_one_letter_code
_entity_poly.pdbx_strand_id
1 'polypeptide(L)'
;MHADLSIRKPESMSRTATKNHRRIAARLLVAAVLVASAAACEPGPPGGNPGPTAGGTATAGAASKPGHVFVINLENKGYNKVWGAGSEAPYLSQTLRSQGVLLSKYYGIAHNSNPNYLAQISGQPSNAMTREDCPTYAAFELTGTGALGLAEGAGCVYPASVPTVAGQLSAAGKTWKGYMEDMGTPCRHPELGGHDTSQGAKVGDQYATRHNPFVYFQAITSSPDCQSNVVDFSELRGDLQSVATTPNLSYISPNLCNDGHDNPCVDGSAGGLATADTWLSQQVPAILDSPAFKQDGMLVITFDESEGKTVGPSGLLPGGTAGGRIGALVLSPLTKGGTTSDRPYNHFSLLASIEDAFSLPRLGYAGAPGLDSFGGDVFNAGS
;
A
#
# COMPACT_ATOMS: atom_id res chain seq x y z
N MET A 1 68.04 -7.73 17.59
CA MET A 1 67.95 -9.19 17.34
C MET A 1 66.87 -9.41 16.30
N HIS A 2 67.33 -9.72 15.06
CA HIS A 2 66.49 -10.01 13.91
C HIS A 2 65.94 -11.43 14.02
N ALA A 3 64.70 -11.65 13.64
CA ALA A 3 64.22 -12.94 13.17
C ALA A 3 63.24 -12.73 12.03
N ASP A 4 63.73 -13.02 10.87
CA ASP A 4 63.05 -13.12 9.57
C ASP A 4 62.37 -14.49 9.46
N LEU A 5 61.11 -14.57 9.06
CA LEU A 5 60.44 -15.80 8.71
C LEU A 5 59.58 -15.63 7.45
N SER A 6 60.15 -16.08 6.36
CA SER A 6 59.59 -16.16 5.02
C SER A 6 58.38 -17.10 4.93
N ILE A 7 57.32 -16.65 4.28
CA ILE A 7 56.11 -17.40 3.98
C ILE A 7 56.15 -18.01 2.58
N ARG A 8 55.96 -19.32 2.48
CA ARG A 8 55.79 -20.08 1.25
C ARG A 8 54.36 -20.03 0.75
N LYS A 9 54.17 -19.78 -0.54
CA LYS A 9 52.93 -20.01 -1.29
C LYS A 9 52.75 -21.51 -1.62
N PRO A 10 51.51 -22.03 -1.65
CA PRO A 10 51.21 -23.26 -2.38
C PRO A 10 50.64 -22.99 -3.77
N GLU A 11 51.03 -23.87 -4.68
CA GLU A 11 50.79 -23.88 -6.11
C GLU A 11 49.36 -24.25 -6.51
N SER A 12 49.01 -23.78 -7.72
CA SER A 12 47.79 -24.07 -8.47
C SER A 12 47.72 -25.52 -8.96
N MET A 13 46.62 -26.21 -8.78
CA MET A 13 46.25 -27.41 -9.55
C MET A 13 45.03 -27.13 -10.44
N SER A 14 45.34 -27.02 -11.72
CA SER A 14 44.41 -27.12 -12.85
C SER A 14 43.86 -28.55 -12.97
N ARG A 15 42.53 -28.70 -13.07
CA ARG A 15 41.92 -29.90 -13.66
C ARG A 15 40.78 -29.48 -14.60
N THR A 16 41.11 -29.66 -15.87
CA THR A 16 40.28 -29.75 -17.05
C THR A 16 39.31 -30.94 -16.93
N ALA A 17 38.04 -30.75 -17.16
CA ALA A 17 37.11 -31.85 -17.44
C ALA A 17 36.10 -31.42 -18.51
N THR A 18 36.01 -32.27 -19.48
CA THR A 18 35.50 -32.24 -20.83
C THR A 18 33.98 -32.15 -20.92
N LYS A 19 33.53 -31.48 -21.98
CA LYS A 19 32.13 -31.41 -22.49
C LYS A 19 31.55 -32.78 -22.80
N ASN A 20 30.29 -32.95 -22.53
CA ASN A 20 29.44 -33.84 -23.31
C ASN A 20 28.04 -33.21 -23.53
N HIS A 21 27.80 -32.87 -24.80
CA HIS A 21 26.50 -32.47 -25.32
C HIS A 21 25.63 -33.73 -25.57
N ARG A 22 24.43 -33.74 -25.06
CA ARG A 22 23.33 -34.52 -25.69
C ARG A 22 22.08 -33.62 -25.76
N ARG A 23 21.79 -33.24 -27.00
CA ARG A 23 20.50 -32.63 -27.40
C ARG A 23 19.47 -33.74 -27.53
N ILE A 24 18.36 -33.62 -26.85
CA ILE A 24 17.15 -34.42 -27.16
C ILE A 24 16.06 -33.40 -27.51
N ALA A 25 15.67 -33.41 -28.78
CA ALA A 25 14.53 -32.69 -29.30
C ALA A 25 13.30 -33.58 -29.18
N ALA A 26 12.32 -33.17 -28.41
CA ALA A 26 10.99 -33.76 -28.40
C ALA A 26 10.01 -32.80 -29.11
N ARG A 27 9.52 -33.23 -30.27
CA ARG A 27 8.43 -32.60 -31.00
C ARG A 27 7.11 -33.09 -30.40
N LEU A 28 6.27 -32.21 -29.88
CA LEU A 28 4.88 -32.49 -29.58
C LEU A 28 4.00 -31.85 -30.66
N LEU A 29 3.27 -32.71 -31.37
CA LEU A 29 2.17 -32.35 -32.28
C LEU A 29 0.97 -31.96 -31.43
N VAL A 30 0.40 -30.79 -31.68
CA VAL A 30 -0.92 -30.38 -31.19
C VAL A 30 -1.92 -30.58 -32.33
N ALA A 31 -2.84 -31.54 -32.16
CA ALA A 31 -3.99 -31.73 -33.05
C ALA A 31 -5.14 -30.81 -32.57
N ALA A 32 -5.52 -29.88 -33.44
CA ALA A 32 -6.72 -29.05 -33.24
C ALA A 32 -7.94 -29.79 -33.77
N VAL A 33 -8.91 -30.09 -32.90
CA VAL A 33 -10.23 -30.58 -33.28
C VAL A 33 -11.20 -29.40 -33.32
N LEU A 34 -11.61 -29.03 -34.52
CA LEU A 34 -12.73 -28.11 -34.77
C LEU A 34 -14.05 -28.91 -34.75
N VAL A 35 -14.91 -28.59 -33.76
CA VAL A 35 -16.32 -29.05 -33.76
C VAL A 35 -17.18 -27.87 -34.23
N ALA A 36 -17.73 -27.96 -35.42
CA ALA A 36 -18.73 -27.03 -35.92
C ALA A 36 -20.13 -27.56 -35.52
N SER A 37 -20.86 -26.81 -34.71
CA SER A 37 -22.26 -27.08 -34.41
C SER A 37 -23.13 -26.16 -35.25
N ALA A 38 -23.85 -26.73 -36.19
CA ALA A 38 -24.92 -26.07 -36.97
C ALA A 38 -26.20 -26.01 -36.12
N ALA A 39 -26.71 -24.79 -35.89
CA ALA A 39 -28.03 -24.58 -35.32
C ALA A 39 -29.08 -24.50 -36.43
N ALA A 40 -30.05 -25.40 -36.43
CA ALA A 40 -31.23 -25.34 -37.30
C ALA A 40 -32.29 -24.43 -36.67
N CYS A 41 -32.85 -23.54 -37.51
CA CYS A 41 -34.02 -22.74 -37.17
C CYS A 41 -35.30 -23.51 -37.47
N GLU A 42 -36.19 -23.68 -36.50
CA GLU A 42 -37.57 -24.05 -36.69
C GLU A 42 -38.51 -22.88 -36.39
N PRO A 43 -39.58 -22.68 -37.17
CA PRO A 43 -40.55 -21.58 -36.96
C PRO A 43 -41.63 -22.01 -35.96
N GLY A 44 -41.84 -21.21 -34.89
CA GLY A 44 -42.91 -21.36 -33.93
C GLY A 44 -44.23 -20.68 -34.35
N PRO A 45 -45.39 -21.13 -33.80
CA PRO A 45 -46.72 -20.65 -34.17
C PRO A 45 -47.10 -19.32 -33.48
N PRO A 46 -48.08 -18.55 -34.02
CA PRO A 46 -48.45 -17.25 -33.54
C PRO A 46 -49.54 -17.29 -32.44
N GLY A 47 -49.42 -16.31 -31.53
CA GLY A 47 -50.58 -15.78 -30.79
C GLY A 47 -50.76 -16.27 -29.34
N GLY A 48 -50.44 -15.40 -28.39
CA GLY A 48 -50.89 -15.50 -26.98
C GLY A 48 -50.81 -14.10 -26.33
N ASN A 49 -51.96 -13.66 -25.80
CA ASN A 49 -52.20 -12.39 -25.13
C ASN A 49 -51.19 -12.05 -23.99
N PRO A 50 -50.85 -10.78 -23.73
CA PRO A 50 -50.00 -10.41 -22.62
C PRO A 50 -50.76 -10.52 -21.29
N GLY A 51 -50.31 -11.43 -20.41
CA GLY A 51 -50.69 -11.49 -19.01
C GLY A 51 -49.93 -10.42 -18.21
N PRO A 52 -50.39 -10.09 -16.96
CA PRO A 52 -49.86 -8.99 -16.19
C PRO A 52 -48.39 -9.23 -15.79
N THR A 53 -47.55 -8.24 -16.08
CA THR A 53 -46.17 -8.17 -15.64
C THR A 53 -46.06 -8.34 -14.13
N ALA A 54 -45.51 -9.47 -13.69
CA ALA A 54 -45.03 -9.65 -12.34
C ALA A 54 -43.88 -8.64 -12.13
N GLY A 55 -44.03 -7.76 -11.11
CA GLY A 55 -43.02 -6.81 -10.68
C GLY A 55 -41.72 -7.56 -10.38
N GLY A 56 -40.70 -7.30 -11.16
CA GLY A 56 -39.35 -7.76 -10.84
C GLY A 56 -38.94 -7.19 -9.49
N THR A 57 -38.78 -8.05 -8.51
CA THR A 57 -38.01 -7.75 -7.30
C THR A 57 -36.63 -7.34 -7.76
N ALA A 58 -36.32 -6.05 -7.63
CA ALA A 58 -34.97 -5.56 -7.75
C ALA A 58 -34.14 -6.37 -6.76
N THR A 59 -33.31 -7.27 -7.26
CA THR A 59 -32.20 -7.85 -6.49
C THR A 59 -31.41 -6.68 -5.94
N ALA A 60 -31.30 -6.58 -4.61
CA ALA A 60 -30.41 -5.63 -3.97
C ALA A 60 -29.04 -5.76 -4.67
N GLY A 61 -28.66 -4.71 -5.41
CA GLY A 61 -27.41 -4.70 -6.13
C GLY A 61 -26.28 -4.98 -5.15
N ALA A 62 -25.37 -5.87 -5.52
CA ALA A 62 -24.14 -6.05 -4.76
C ALA A 62 -23.54 -4.65 -4.56
N ALA A 63 -23.23 -4.31 -3.29
CA ALA A 63 -22.64 -3.01 -2.98
C ALA A 63 -21.43 -2.80 -3.91
N SER A 64 -21.45 -1.69 -4.66
CA SER A 64 -20.39 -1.38 -5.59
C SER A 64 -19.09 -1.24 -4.83
N LYS A 65 -18.02 -1.91 -5.30
CA LYS A 65 -16.69 -1.85 -4.71
C LYS A 65 -15.92 -0.67 -5.31
N PRO A 66 -14.99 -0.05 -4.54
CA PRO A 66 -14.09 0.95 -5.11
C PRO A 66 -13.28 0.38 -6.29
N GLY A 67 -13.20 1.14 -7.38
CA GLY A 67 -12.37 0.82 -8.55
C GLY A 67 -11.05 1.62 -8.56
N HIS A 68 -11.00 2.72 -7.79
CA HIS A 68 -9.81 3.53 -7.58
C HIS A 68 -9.61 3.79 -6.09
N VAL A 69 -8.44 3.42 -5.57
CA VAL A 69 -8.09 3.59 -4.16
C VAL A 69 -6.92 4.57 -4.04
N PHE A 70 -7.10 5.57 -3.20
CA PHE A 70 -6.06 6.53 -2.83
C PHE A 70 -5.76 6.36 -1.36
N VAL A 71 -4.47 6.32 -1.01
CA VAL A 71 -4.00 6.30 0.38
C VAL A 71 -3.08 7.49 0.59
N ILE A 72 -3.37 8.33 1.58
CA ILE A 72 -2.46 9.37 2.07
C ILE A 72 -2.02 8.94 3.45
N ASN A 73 -0.71 8.76 3.64
CA ASN A 73 -0.12 8.40 4.91
C ASN A 73 0.62 9.59 5.50
N LEU A 74 0.23 10.01 6.70
CA LEU A 74 0.81 11.11 7.46
C LEU A 74 1.58 10.55 8.66
N GLU A 75 2.27 11.42 9.42
CA GLU A 75 3.26 11.00 10.39
C GLU A 75 2.94 11.36 11.82
N ASN A 76 3.06 10.35 12.70
CA ASN A 76 3.25 10.44 14.15
C ASN A 76 2.22 11.29 14.88
N LYS A 77 0.90 11.09 14.62
CA LYS A 77 -0.14 11.80 15.37
C LYS A 77 -1.23 10.86 15.90
N GLY A 78 -1.35 10.85 17.21
CA GLY A 78 -2.37 10.07 17.91
C GLY A 78 -3.78 10.63 17.73
N TYR A 79 -4.76 9.77 17.93
CA TYR A 79 -6.19 10.04 17.72
C TYR A 79 -6.68 11.35 18.37
N ASN A 80 -6.34 11.56 19.64
CA ASN A 80 -6.86 12.71 20.36
C ASN A 80 -6.31 14.03 19.84
N LYS A 81 -5.08 14.03 19.32
CA LYS A 81 -4.44 15.20 18.75
C LYS A 81 -5.05 15.59 17.41
N VAL A 82 -5.41 14.60 16.59
CA VAL A 82 -5.99 14.82 15.26
C VAL A 82 -7.50 15.06 15.32
N TRP A 83 -8.23 14.22 16.05
CA TRP A 83 -9.70 14.16 15.99
C TRP A 83 -10.38 14.73 17.24
N GLY A 84 -9.59 15.13 18.25
CA GLY A 84 -10.08 15.71 19.50
C GLY A 84 -10.48 17.18 19.37
N ALA A 85 -11.14 17.70 20.41
CA ALA A 85 -11.45 19.12 20.52
C ALA A 85 -10.15 19.95 20.54
N GLY A 86 -10.07 20.99 19.71
CA GLY A 86 -8.88 21.85 19.61
C GLY A 86 -7.76 21.29 18.73
N SER A 87 -8.09 20.34 17.84
CA SER A 87 -7.15 19.85 16.83
C SER A 87 -6.57 20.99 15.98
N GLU A 88 -5.26 20.94 15.74
CA GLU A 88 -4.54 21.86 14.83
C GLU A 88 -4.77 21.51 13.35
N ALA A 89 -5.64 20.50 13.07
CA ALA A 89 -6.00 20.07 11.72
C ALA A 89 -7.51 20.30 11.43
N PRO A 90 -8.01 21.53 11.37
CA PRO A 90 -9.44 21.79 11.17
C PRO A 90 -9.95 21.36 9.80
N TYR A 91 -9.13 21.37 8.74
CA TYR A 91 -9.53 20.88 7.44
C TYR A 91 -9.79 19.37 7.47
N LEU A 92 -8.87 18.59 8.05
CA LEU A 92 -9.03 17.13 8.20
C LEU A 92 -10.13 16.78 9.19
N SER A 93 -10.06 17.33 10.42
CA SER A 93 -10.90 16.92 11.55
C SER A 93 -12.32 17.45 11.50
N GLN A 94 -12.62 18.46 10.69
CA GLN A 94 -13.95 19.05 10.55
C GLN A 94 -14.44 18.99 9.09
N THR A 95 -13.72 19.64 8.16
CA THR A 95 -14.17 19.77 6.77
C THR A 95 -14.24 18.43 6.06
N LEU A 96 -13.13 17.68 6.01
CA LEU A 96 -13.12 16.36 5.39
C LEU A 96 -13.91 15.33 6.18
N ARG A 97 -13.82 15.35 7.51
CA ARG A 97 -14.58 14.43 8.37
C ARG A 97 -16.09 14.52 8.13
N SER A 98 -16.62 15.72 7.86
CA SER A 98 -18.04 15.87 7.55
C SER A 98 -18.48 15.18 6.26
N GLN A 99 -17.52 14.82 5.39
CA GLN A 99 -17.75 14.21 4.08
C GLN A 99 -17.47 12.70 4.06
N GLY A 100 -16.81 12.16 5.10
CA GLY A 100 -16.37 10.76 5.15
C GLY A 100 -16.81 10.01 6.39
N VAL A 101 -16.28 8.81 6.53
CA VAL A 101 -16.43 7.93 7.71
C VAL A 101 -15.15 7.97 8.52
N LEU A 102 -15.25 8.39 9.79
CA LEU A 102 -14.12 8.32 10.71
C LEU A 102 -14.02 6.92 11.33
N LEU A 103 -12.90 6.22 11.11
CA LEU A 103 -12.57 4.98 11.78
C LEU A 103 -11.94 5.31 13.14
N SER A 104 -12.77 5.42 14.16
CA SER A 104 -12.35 5.94 15.47
C SER A 104 -11.42 5.01 16.24
N LYS A 105 -11.40 3.72 15.92
CA LYS A 105 -10.53 2.69 16.51
C LYS A 105 -9.58 2.12 15.46
N TYR A 106 -8.86 2.99 14.76
CA TYR A 106 -7.81 2.59 13.83
C TYR A 106 -6.44 2.75 14.49
N TYR A 107 -5.54 1.75 14.30
CA TYR A 107 -4.29 1.64 15.04
C TYR A 107 -3.09 1.43 14.11
N GLY A 108 -1.95 2.06 14.45
CA GLY A 108 -0.63 1.68 13.94
C GLY A 108 -0.22 0.30 14.48
N ILE A 109 0.62 -0.43 13.74
CA ILE A 109 1.02 -1.80 14.12
C ILE A 109 2.35 -1.84 14.88
N ALA A 110 3.15 -0.81 14.78
CA ALA A 110 4.45 -0.69 15.43
C ALA A 110 4.76 0.77 15.74
N HIS A 111 5.73 1.01 16.65
CA HIS A 111 6.45 2.28 16.69
C HIS A 111 7.63 2.23 15.74
N ASN A 112 8.03 3.40 15.26
CA ASN A 112 8.81 3.73 14.09
C ASN A 112 8.03 3.52 12.77
N SER A 113 8.32 4.38 11.79
CA SER A 113 7.48 4.58 10.61
C SER A 113 7.53 3.40 9.65
N ASN A 114 8.73 2.96 9.28
CA ASN A 114 8.93 2.00 8.20
C ASN A 114 8.06 0.73 8.28
N PRO A 115 7.94 0.02 9.44
CA PRO A 115 7.11 -1.19 9.49
C PRO A 115 5.62 -0.92 9.26
N ASN A 116 5.11 0.27 9.59
CA ASN A 116 3.72 0.65 9.34
C ASN A 116 3.44 0.80 7.84
N TYR A 117 4.36 1.43 7.11
CA TYR A 117 4.28 1.54 5.65
C TYR A 117 4.38 0.18 4.96
N LEU A 118 5.33 -0.68 5.37
CA LEU A 118 5.49 -2.02 4.81
C LEU A 118 4.26 -2.90 5.03
N ALA A 119 3.62 -2.80 6.20
CA ALA A 119 2.40 -3.52 6.54
C ALA A 119 1.26 -3.21 5.57
N GLN A 120 1.12 -1.95 5.15
CA GLN A 120 0.04 -1.48 4.28
C GLN A 120 0.11 -2.02 2.84
N ILE A 121 1.28 -2.50 2.40
CA ILE A 121 1.43 -3.02 1.02
C ILE A 121 1.81 -4.49 0.93
N SER A 122 2.18 -5.13 2.05
CA SER A 122 2.69 -6.52 2.02
C SER A 122 2.07 -7.43 3.09
N GLY A 123 1.44 -6.86 4.11
CA GLY A 123 0.94 -7.64 5.24
C GLY A 123 2.05 -8.21 6.15
N GLN A 124 3.32 -7.84 5.94
CA GLN A 124 4.44 -8.30 6.75
C GLN A 124 4.50 -7.56 8.10
N PRO A 125 4.82 -8.24 9.21
CA PRO A 125 5.00 -7.61 10.51
C PRO A 125 6.33 -6.85 10.59
N SER A 126 6.47 -6.04 11.64
CA SER A 126 7.76 -5.43 11.98
C SER A 126 8.81 -6.47 12.33
N ASN A 127 10.05 -6.25 11.95
CA ASN A 127 11.24 -6.99 12.42
C ASN A 127 12.22 -6.04 13.11
N ALA A 128 13.34 -6.56 13.61
CA ALA A 128 14.30 -5.76 14.38
C ALA A 128 14.84 -4.56 13.57
N MET A 129 15.12 -4.74 12.27
CA MET A 129 15.69 -3.69 11.43
C MET A 129 14.64 -2.63 11.02
N THR A 130 13.42 -3.07 10.68
CA THR A 130 12.35 -2.14 10.30
C THR A 130 11.88 -1.29 11.47
N ARG A 131 11.98 -1.81 12.73
CA ARG A 131 11.73 -1.04 13.94
C ARG A 131 12.79 0.02 14.27
N GLU A 132 13.87 0.07 13.52
CA GLU A 132 14.90 1.12 13.58
C GLU A 132 14.88 2.01 12.32
N ASP A 133 13.77 1.95 11.53
CA ASP A 133 13.61 2.69 10.27
C ASP A 133 14.68 2.43 9.21
N CYS A 134 15.35 1.28 9.30
CA CYS A 134 16.30 0.85 8.27
C CYS A 134 17.41 1.87 7.97
N PRO A 135 18.19 2.37 8.94
CA PRO A 135 19.26 3.33 8.69
C PRO A 135 20.35 2.77 7.78
N THR A 136 20.46 1.45 7.69
CA THR A 136 21.18 0.73 6.64
C THR A 136 20.15 0.01 5.78
N TYR A 137 20.18 0.24 4.48
CA TYR A 137 19.30 -0.39 3.49
C TYR A 137 19.74 -1.83 3.22
N ALA A 138 19.66 -2.65 4.29
CA ALA A 138 20.18 -4.02 4.29
C ALA A 138 19.21 -5.00 3.63
N ALA A 139 19.74 -6.01 2.92
CA ALA A 139 18.94 -7.12 2.44
C ALA A 139 18.24 -7.83 3.61
N PHE A 140 17.02 -8.28 3.39
CA PHE A 140 16.32 -9.14 4.33
C PHE A 140 16.88 -10.57 4.21
N GLU A 141 17.46 -11.08 5.28
CA GLU A 141 17.95 -12.46 5.37
C GLU A 141 16.77 -13.39 5.65
N LEU A 142 16.17 -13.92 4.59
CA LEU A 142 15.03 -14.84 4.67
C LEU A 142 15.51 -16.21 5.15
N THR A 143 15.04 -16.64 6.32
CA THR A 143 15.36 -17.96 6.91
C THR A 143 14.23 -18.98 6.71
N GLY A 144 13.02 -18.51 6.43
CA GLY A 144 11.84 -19.35 6.22
C GLY A 144 10.62 -18.52 5.84
N THR A 145 9.52 -19.24 5.60
CA THR A 145 8.19 -18.65 5.39
C THR A 145 7.22 -19.31 6.36
N GLY A 146 6.68 -18.53 7.25
CA GLY A 146 5.74 -18.97 8.27
C GLY A 146 4.29 -19.02 7.77
N ALA A 147 3.36 -19.17 8.70
CA ALA A 147 1.93 -19.13 8.42
C ALA A 147 1.55 -17.81 7.74
N LEU A 148 0.50 -17.81 6.92
CA LEU A 148 0.01 -16.65 6.15
C LEU A 148 1.04 -16.09 5.13
N GLY A 149 2.13 -16.80 4.85
CA GLY A 149 3.18 -16.30 3.96
C GLY A 149 4.08 -15.24 4.61
N LEU A 150 4.15 -15.18 5.93
CA LEU A 150 5.01 -14.24 6.66
C LEU A 150 6.48 -14.61 6.46
N ALA A 151 7.31 -13.63 6.09
CA ALA A 151 8.74 -13.80 5.95
C ALA A 151 9.39 -13.96 7.34
N GLU A 152 10.06 -15.07 7.58
CA GLU A 152 10.86 -15.30 8.77
C GLU A 152 12.30 -14.88 8.53
N GLY A 153 12.84 -14.03 9.39
CA GLY A 153 14.17 -13.46 9.23
C GLY A 153 14.27 -12.03 9.74
N ALA A 154 15.28 -11.31 9.28
CA ALA A 154 15.49 -9.91 9.62
C ALA A 154 16.17 -9.17 8.47
N GLY A 155 15.89 -7.89 8.33
CA GLY A 155 16.43 -7.01 7.32
C GLY A 155 15.42 -5.97 6.88
N CYS A 156 15.78 -5.20 5.89
CA CYS A 156 14.99 -4.10 5.38
C CYS A 156 14.36 -4.42 4.02
N VAL A 157 15.16 -4.89 3.07
CA VAL A 157 14.77 -5.08 1.68
C VAL A 157 14.41 -6.54 1.44
N TYR A 158 13.12 -6.80 1.36
CA TYR A 158 12.57 -8.14 1.19
C TYR A 158 12.94 -8.74 -0.17
N PRO A 159 13.27 -10.04 -0.24
CA PRO A 159 13.57 -10.72 -1.51
C PRO A 159 12.34 -10.78 -2.43
N ALA A 160 12.56 -10.98 -3.72
CA ALA A 160 11.51 -11.00 -4.74
C ALA A 160 10.40 -12.06 -4.50
N SER A 161 10.67 -13.06 -3.66
CA SER A 161 9.70 -14.08 -3.27
C SER A 161 8.62 -13.59 -2.28
N VAL A 162 8.83 -12.43 -1.62
CA VAL A 162 7.84 -11.84 -0.70
C VAL A 162 6.88 -10.96 -1.51
N PRO A 163 5.59 -11.33 -1.59
CA PRO A 163 4.63 -10.64 -2.43
C PRO A 163 4.20 -9.28 -1.85
N THR A 164 3.74 -8.40 -2.73
CA THR A 164 3.15 -7.10 -2.40
C THR A 164 1.82 -6.90 -3.13
N VAL A 165 0.97 -6.01 -2.64
CA VAL A 165 -0.27 -5.63 -3.34
C VAL A 165 0.02 -5.01 -4.72
N ALA A 166 1.15 -4.34 -4.89
CA ALA A 166 1.62 -3.81 -6.17
C ALA A 166 1.83 -4.95 -7.20
N GLY A 167 2.54 -6.01 -6.80
CA GLY A 167 2.71 -7.19 -7.64
C GLY A 167 1.40 -7.92 -7.94
N GLN A 168 0.48 -7.99 -6.96
CA GLN A 168 -0.85 -8.58 -7.17
C GLN A 168 -1.69 -7.76 -8.18
N LEU A 169 -1.65 -6.43 -8.08
CA LEU A 169 -2.35 -5.54 -9.01
C LEU A 169 -1.82 -5.70 -10.43
N SER A 170 -0.50 -5.67 -10.62
CA SER A 170 0.14 -5.91 -11.93
C SER A 170 -0.26 -7.27 -12.51
N ALA A 171 -0.24 -8.33 -11.70
CA ALA A 171 -0.66 -9.68 -12.12
C ALA A 171 -2.15 -9.75 -12.48
N ALA A 172 -3.00 -8.92 -11.87
CA ALA A 172 -4.43 -8.82 -12.17
C ALA A 172 -4.76 -7.85 -13.32
N GLY A 173 -3.74 -7.31 -14.02
CA GLY A 173 -3.92 -6.33 -15.10
C GLY A 173 -4.43 -4.97 -14.63
N LYS A 174 -4.18 -4.63 -13.35
CA LYS A 174 -4.53 -3.35 -12.74
C LYS A 174 -3.30 -2.48 -12.59
N THR A 175 -3.52 -1.17 -12.49
CA THR A 175 -2.47 -0.17 -12.39
C THR A 175 -2.27 0.31 -10.96
N TRP A 176 -1.04 0.68 -10.62
CA TRP A 176 -0.70 1.25 -9.33
C TRP A 176 0.44 2.25 -9.48
N LYS A 177 0.49 3.26 -8.60
CA LYS A 177 1.63 4.16 -8.44
C LYS A 177 1.84 4.53 -6.97
N GLY A 178 3.10 4.68 -6.58
CA GLY A 178 3.54 5.34 -5.37
C GLY A 178 4.01 6.75 -5.71
N TYR A 179 3.40 7.76 -5.10
CA TYR A 179 3.71 9.17 -5.28
C TYR A 179 4.41 9.69 -4.04
N MET A 180 5.71 9.97 -4.15
CA MET A 180 6.57 10.36 -3.03
C MET A 180 7.00 11.81 -3.21
N GLU A 181 6.60 12.69 -2.29
CA GLU A 181 6.95 14.10 -2.37
C GLU A 181 8.45 14.32 -2.14
N ASP A 182 9.06 15.20 -2.92
CA ASP A 182 10.50 15.52 -2.96
C ASP A 182 11.41 14.33 -3.33
N MET A 183 10.86 13.22 -3.87
CA MET A 183 11.70 12.12 -4.29
C MET A 183 12.63 12.50 -5.44
N GLY A 184 12.18 13.38 -6.32
CA GLY A 184 12.92 13.89 -7.47
C GLY A 184 13.03 12.86 -8.59
N THR A 185 13.94 11.89 -8.49
CA THR A 185 14.10 10.84 -9.49
C THR A 185 13.24 9.62 -9.15
N PRO A 186 12.56 9.00 -10.14
CA PRO A 186 11.78 7.78 -9.92
C PRO A 186 12.60 6.66 -9.26
N CYS A 187 11.94 5.86 -8.42
CA CYS A 187 12.55 4.70 -7.76
C CYS A 187 13.80 5.05 -6.93
N ARG A 188 13.87 6.23 -6.34
CA ARG A 188 15.02 6.67 -5.53
C ARG A 188 15.10 5.87 -4.24
N HIS A 189 16.21 5.19 -4.02
CA HIS A 189 16.55 4.46 -2.80
C HIS A 189 18.07 4.36 -2.64
N PRO A 190 18.60 4.04 -1.42
CA PRO A 190 20.01 3.75 -1.25
C PRO A 190 20.45 2.50 -2.00
N GLU A 191 21.74 2.38 -2.29
CA GLU A 191 22.32 1.11 -2.74
C GLU A 191 22.16 0.04 -1.66
N LEU A 192 21.93 -1.20 -2.06
CA LEU A 192 21.75 -2.33 -1.15
C LEU A 192 22.98 -2.48 -0.23
N GLY A 193 22.76 -2.48 1.08
CA GLY A 193 23.79 -2.46 2.12
C GLY A 193 24.33 -1.07 2.42
N GLY A 194 23.90 -0.03 1.70
CA GLY A 194 24.30 1.36 1.92
C GLY A 194 23.56 2.02 3.09
N HIS A 195 24.13 3.12 3.58
CA HIS A 195 23.48 3.96 4.58
C HIS A 195 22.39 4.82 3.93
N ASP A 196 21.19 4.88 4.56
CA ASP A 196 20.13 5.75 4.11
C ASP A 196 20.38 7.20 4.55
N THR A 197 20.71 8.05 3.59
CA THR A 197 21.00 9.48 3.81
C THR A 197 19.74 10.35 3.87
N SER A 198 18.55 9.76 3.72
CA SER A 198 17.24 10.42 3.80
C SER A 198 16.54 10.23 5.15
N GLN A 199 17.27 9.74 6.19
CA GLN A 199 16.74 9.59 7.55
C GLN A 199 16.30 10.92 8.19
N GLY A 200 16.84 12.03 7.77
CA GLY A 200 16.44 13.38 8.18
C GLY A 200 16.35 14.30 6.98
N ALA A 201 15.43 15.27 7.04
CA ALA A 201 15.23 16.26 6.00
C ALA A 201 16.48 17.13 5.77
N LYS A 202 16.67 17.54 4.53
CA LYS A 202 17.65 18.56 4.11
C LYS A 202 16.92 19.68 3.38
N VAL A 203 17.43 20.89 3.42
CA VAL A 203 16.86 21.99 2.65
C VAL A 203 16.86 21.64 1.16
N GLY A 204 15.67 21.61 0.55
CA GLY A 204 15.47 21.22 -0.84
C GLY A 204 15.43 19.70 -1.10
N ASP A 205 15.48 18.89 -0.05
CA ASP A 205 15.34 17.43 -0.14
C ASP A 205 14.76 16.89 1.18
N GLN A 206 13.45 16.79 1.25
CA GLN A 206 12.73 16.33 2.43
C GLN A 206 12.07 14.94 2.22
N TYR A 207 12.42 14.24 1.15
CA TYR A 207 12.03 12.86 0.92
C TYR A 207 12.63 11.93 1.99
N ALA A 208 11.84 10.98 2.47
CA ALA A 208 12.30 9.92 3.38
C ALA A 208 12.10 8.54 2.74
N THR A 209 13.19 7.80 2.55
CA THR A 209 13.11 6.43 1.99
C THR A 209 12.21 5.54 2.84
N ARG A 210 12.26 5.66 4.20
CA ARG A 210 11.45 4.87 5.13
C ARG A 210 9.94 5.06 4.96
N HIS A 211 9.49 6.15 4.33
CA HIS A 211 8.09 6.43 4.01
C HIS A 211 7.68 5.96 2.60
N ASN A 212 8.59 5.32 1.87
CA ASN A 212 8.34 4.74 0.56
C ASN A 212 8.40 3.21 0.64
N PRO A 213 7.26 2.52 0.90
CA PRO A 213 7.31 1.09 1.12
C PRO A 213 7.72 0.28 -0.12
N PHE A 214 7.51 0.81 -1.32
CA PHE A 214 7.73 0.08 -2.56
C PHE A 214 9.20 -0.26 -2.80
N VAL A 215 10.11 0.60 -2.37
CA VAL A 215 11.55 0.37 -2.58
C VAL A 215 12.15 -0.67 -1.64
N TYR A 216 11.41 -1.15 -0.65
CA TYR A 216 11.87 -2.22 0.24
C TYR A 216 11.54 -3.64 -0.25
N PHE A 217 11.15 -3.81 -1.51
CA PHE A 217 10.85 -5.11 -2.11
C PHE A 217 11.60 -5.29 -3.41
N GLN A 218 12.49 -6.29 -3.47
CA GLN A 218 13.26 -6.61 -4.68
C GLN A 218 12.35 -6.98 -5.86
N ALA A 219 11.14 -7.50 -5.61
CA ALA A 219 10.14 -7.73 -6.65
C ALA A 219 9.79 -6.45 -7.42
N ILE A 220 9.91 -5.28 -6.78
CA ILE A 220 9.65 -3.97 -7.37
C ILE A 220 10.96 -3.35 -7.86
N THR A 221 11.98 -3.23 -6.99
CA THR A 221 13.22 -2.51 -7.32
C THR A 221 14.02 -3.15 -8.43
N SER A 222 13.87 -4.46 -8.67
CA SER A 222 14.50 -5.19 -9.78
C SER A 222 13.63 -5.24 -11.05
N SER A 223 12.47 -4.59 -11.04
CA SER A 223 11.52 -4.52 -12.16
C SER A 223 11.52 -3.13 -12.79
N PRO A 224 11.21 -3.01 -14.09
CA PRO A 224 10.91 -1.72 -14.73
C PRO A 224 9.78 -0.94 -14.05
N ASP A 225 8.87 -1.61 -13.34
CA ASP A 225 7.76 -1.01 -12.61
C ASP A 225 8.25 0.00 -11.56
N CYS A 226 9.44 -0.18 -10.99
CA CYS A 226 9.97 0.78 -10.04
C CYS A 226 10.15 2.16 -10.65
N GLN A 227 10.73 2.23 -11.84
CA GLN A 227 10.97 3.50 -12.55
C GLN A 227 9.68 4.14 -13.09
N SER A 228 8.68 3.34 -13.43
CA SER A 228 7.44 3.83 -14.02
C SER A 228 6.35 4.12 -13.00
N ASN A 229 6.37 3.45 -11.84
CA ASN A 229 5.27 3.48 -10.89
C ASN A 229 5.65 4.06 -9.51
N VAL A 230 6.94 4.12 -9.15
CA VAL A 230 7.38 4.79 -7.93
C VAL A 230 7.99 6.12 -8.32
N VAL A 231 7.15 7.16 -8.28
CA VAL A 231 7.42 8.44 -8.94
C VAL A 231 7.33 9.62 -7.98
N ASP A 232 7.83 10.77 -8.43
CA ASP A 232 7.67 12.01 -7.66
C ASP A 232 6.20 12.43 -7.60
N PHE A 233 5.79 12.99 -6.46
CA PHE A 233 4.40 13.40 -6.22
C PHE A 233 3.86 14.40 -7.24
N SER A 234 4.73 15.18 -7.87
CA SER A 234 4.35 16.15 -8.90
C SER A 234 3.62 15.52 -10.10
N GLU A 235 3.80 14.20 -10.35
CA GLU A 235 3.10 13.50 -11.42
C GLU A 235 1.61 13.25 -11.14
N LEU A 236 1.19 13.21 -9.87
CA LEU A 236 -0.19 12.90 -9.48
C LEU A 236 -1.21 13.76 -10.21
N ARG A 237 -0.97 15.07 -10.30
CA ARG A 237 -1.92 15.99 -10.94
C ARG A 237 -2.17 15.66 -12.43
N GLY A 238 -1.16 15.17 -13.14
CA GLY A 238 -1.29 14.69 -14.51
C GLY A 238 -2.14 13.43 -14.60
N ASP A 239 -1.91 12.48 -13.70
CA ASP A 239 -2.61 11.19 -13.68
C ASP A 239 -4.09 11.32 -13.28
N LEU A 240 -4.46 12.35 -12.51
CA LEU A 240 -5.85 12.60 -12.08
C LEU A 240 -6.77 13.15 -13.19
N GLN A 241 -6.28 13.44 -14.41
CA GLN A 241 -7.05 14.10 -15.46
C GLN A 241 -8.18 13.25 -16.05
N SER A 242 -8.09 11.94 -15.99
CA SER A 242 -9.11 11.02 -16.48
C SER A 242 -9.14 9.71 -15.71
N VAL A 243 -10.25 8.96 -15.83
CA VAL A 243 -10.36 7.60 -15.27
C VAL A 243 -9.27 6.68 -15.84
N ALA A 244 -8.94 6.83 -17.13
CA ALA A 244 -7.97 5.96 -17.80
C ALA A 244 -6.51 6.22 -17.39
N THR A 245 -6.18 7.43 -16.94
CA THR A 245 -4.83 7.80 -16.51
C THR A 245 -4.63 7.65 -15.01
N THR A 246 -5.71 7.67 -14.23
CA THR A 246 -5.65 7.49 -12.78
C THR A 246 -5.39 6.02 -12.44
N PRO A 247 -4.32 5.68 -11.68
CA PRO A 247 -4.08 4.29 -11.26
C PRO A 247 -5.20 3.72 -10.39
N ASN A 248 -5.43 2.41 -10.47
CA ASN A 248 -6.34 1.72 -9.57
C ASN A 248 -5.93 1.88 -8.09
N LEU A 249 -4.62 1.86 -7.80
CA LEU A 249 -4.07 2.20 -6.48
C LEU A 249 -3.09 3.36 -6.61
N SER A 250 -3.37 4.46 -5.91
CA SER A 250 -2.52 5.64 -5.74
C SER A 250 -2.10 5.75 -4.28
N TYR A 251 -0.83 5.44 -3.96
CA TYR A 251 -0.28 5.53 -2.62
C TYR A 251 0.58 6.78 -2.50
N ILE A 252 0.27 7.65 -1.55
CA ILE A 252 0.82 9.01 -1.47
C ILE A 252 1.50 9.20 -0.13
N SER A 253 2.79 9.55 -0.16
CA SER A 253 3.58 9.94 1.01
C SER A 253 4.07 11.37 0.83
N PRO A 254 3.57 12.32 1.62
CA PRO A 254 4.13 13.67 1.66
C PRO A 254 5.56 13.66 2.18
N ASN A 255 6.30 14.76 2.00
CA ASN A 255 7.64 14.92 2.53
C ASN A 255 7.62 15.14 4.05
N LEU A 256 8.77 15.08 4.71
CA LEU A 256 8.93 15.14 6.17
C LEU A 256 8.36 16.41 6.84
N CYS A 257 8.18 17.49 6.12
CA CYS A 257 7.48 18.68 6.61
C CYS A 257 5.96 18.56 6.45
N ASN A 258 5.53 18.14 5.25
CA ASN A 258 4.14 18.13 4.86
C ASN A 258 3.36 16.91 5.40
N ASP A 259 4.05 15.83 5.80
CA ASP A 259 3.44 14.68 6.46
C ASP A 259 3.13 14.92 7.94
N GLY A 260 3.68 16.03 8.51
CA GLY A 260 3.51 16.40 9.92
C GLY A 260 4.59 15.87 10.85
N HIS A 261 5.64 15.18 10.34
CA HIS A 261 6.74 14.65 11.14
C HIS A 261 7.57 15.77 11.75
N ASP A 262 8.16 16.62 10.90
CA ASP A 262 9.08 17.68 11.34
C ASP A 262 8.33 18.89 11.93
N ASN A 263 8.83 19.40 13.06
CA ASN A 263 8.33 20.62 13.68
C ASN A 263 9.43 21.29 14.52
N PRO A 264 10.05 22.39 14.07
CA PRO A 264 9.84 23.03 12.76
C PRO A 264 10.37 22.20 11.59
N CYS A 265 9.99 22.55 10.36
CA CYS A 265 10.58 22.00 9.15
C CYS A 265 12.07 22.38 9.05
N VAL A 266 12.82 21.65 8.21
CA VAL A 266 14.28 21.82 8.11
C VAL A 266 14.73 23.21 7.67
N ASP A 267 13.89 23.95 6.97
CA ASP A 267 14.13 25.34 6.55
C ASP A 267 13.75 26.39 7.62
N GLY A 268 13.28 25.93 8.79
CA GLY A 268 12.82 26.78 9.90
C GLY A 268 11.37 27.24 9.78
N SER A 269 10.64 26.86 8.74
CA SER A 269 9.20 27.13 8.62
C SER A 269 8.39 26.32 9.62
N ALA A 270 7.13 26.70 9.83
CA ALA A 270 6.20 25.93 10.68
C ALA A 270 6.01 24.52 10.12
N GLY A 271 5.98 23.54 11.01
CA GLY A 271 5.77 22.12 10.69
C GLY A 271 4.65 21.49 11.54
N GLY A 272 4.66 20.16 11.62
CA GLY A 272 3.74 19.41 12.43
C GLY A 272 2.32 19.32 11.85
N LEU A 273 1.33 19.03 12.70
CA LEU A 273 -0.04 18.71 12.29
C LEU A 273 -0.72 19.86 11.51
N ALA A 274 -0.46 21.12 11.88
CA ALA A 274 -1.03 22.27 11.17
C ALA A 274 -0.51 22.41 9.74
N THR A 275 0.76 22.07 9.50
CA THR A 275 1.36 22.08 8.17
C THR A 275 0.80 20.93 7.33
N ALA A 276 0.67 19.73 7.89
CA ALA A 276 0.02 18.61 7.22
C ALA A 276 -1.45 18.93 6.84
N ASP A 277 -2.20 19.59 7.70
CA ASP A 277 -3.57 20.03 7.41
C ASP A 277 -3.63 21.05 6.26
N THR A 278 -2.68 21.98 6.23
CA THR A 278 -2.54 22.93 5.13
C THR A 278 -2.24 22.22 3.82
N TRP A 279 -1.29 21.28 3.81
CA TRP A 279 -0.97 20.45 2.65
C TRP A 279 -2.19 19.66 2.16
N LEU A 280 -2.92 19.01 3.08
CA LEU A 280 -4.15 18.31 2.74
C LEU A 280 -5.18 19.24 2.09
N SER A 281 -5.35 20.46 2.59
CA SER A 281 -6.28 21.43 2.04
C SER A 281 -5.96 21.87 0.61
N GLN A 282 -4.69 21.77 0.23
CA GLN A 282 -4.20 22.11 -1.11
C GLN A 282 -4.26 20.93 -2.08
N GLN A 283 -4.06 19.69 -1.61
CA GLN A 283 -3.92 18.52 -2.47
C GLN A 283 -5.19 17.67 -2.59
N VAL A 284 -5.91 17.47 -1.48
CA VAL A 284 -7.09 16.59 -1.45
C VAL A 284 -8.21 17.04 -2.41
N PRO A 285 -8.51 18.34 -2.58
CA PRO A 285 -9.55 18.75 -3.53
C PRO A 285 -9.32 18.21 -4.95
N ALA A 286 -8.07 18.17 -5.44
CA ALA A 286 -7.77 17.64 -6.75
C ALA A 286 -8.10 16.15 -6.90
N ILE A 287 -7.89 15.37 -5.83
CA ILE A 287 -8.25 13.93 -5.79
C ILE A 287 -9.78 13.79 -5.81
N LEU A 288 -10.48 14.48 -4.90
CA LEU A 288 -11.95 14.39 -4.77
C LEU A 288 -12.68 14.88 -6.03
N ASP A 289 -12.09 15.84 -6.75
CA ASP A 289 -12.64 16.37 -7.99
C ASP A 289 -12.30 15.54 -9.23
N SER A 290 -11.36 14.60 -9.13
CA SER A 290 -10.94 13.77 -10.27
C SER A 290 -12.10 12.90 -10.79
N PRO A 291 -12.14 12.63 -12.11
CA PRO A 291 -13.14 11.75 -12.71
C PRO A 291 -13.14 10.34 -12.08
N ALA A 292 -11.97 9.81 -11.76
CA ALA A 292 -11.83 8.48 -11.17
C ALA A 292 -12.43 8.41 -9.75
N PHE A 293 -12.13 9.41 -8.90
CA PHE A 293 -12.72 9.45 -7.57
C PHE A 293 -14.25 9.58 -7.61
N LYS A 294 -14.76 10.47 -8.46
CA LYS A 294 -16.22 10.67 -8.62
C LYS A 294 -16.94 9.43 -9.14
N GLN A 295 -16.27 8.62 -9.94
CA GLN A 295 -16.85 7.39 -10.46
C GLN A 295 -16.99 6.30 -9.38
N ASP A 296 -15.89 5.93 -8.74
CA ASP A 296 -15.82 4.80 -7.80
C ASP A 296 -14.62 4.89 -6.84
N GLY A 297 -14.20 6.11 -6.50
CA GLY A 297 -13.02 6.33 -5.68
C GLY A 297 -13.23 5.99 -4.20
N MET A 298 -12.14 5.61 -3.55
CA MET A 298 -11.99 5.56 -2.10
C MET A 298 -10.68 6.26 -1.72
N LEU A 299 -10.75 7.32 -0.94
CA LEU A 299 -9.58 7.97 -0.35
C LEU A 299 -9.51 7.64 1.14
N VAL A 300 -8.38 7.08 1.57
CA VAL A 300 -8.07 6.84 2.98
C VAL A 300 -6.97 7.80 3.41
N ILE A 301 -7.22 8.59 4.43
CA ILE A 301 -6.24 9.46 5.08
C ILE A 301 -5.99 8.92 6.49
N THR A 302 -4.75 8.56 6.78
CA THR A 302 -4.35 8.01 8.07
C THR A 302 -2.97 8.51 8.46
N PHE A 303 -2.53 8.14 9.66
CA PHE A 303 -1.17 8.31 10.15
C PHE A 303 -0.52 6.93 10.25
N ASP A 304 0.79 6.88 10.24
CA ASP A 304 1.54 5.64 10.40
C ASP A 304 1.44 5.10 11.83
N GLU A 305 1.71 5.95 12.83
CA GLU A 305 1.65 5.65 14.24
C GLU A 305 1.23 6.88 15.08
N SER A 306 0.96 6.66 16.37
CA SER A 306 0.78 7.75 17.33
C SER A 306 2.13 8.26 17.83
N GLU A 307 2.15 9.48 18.34
CA GLU A 307 3.35 10.06 18.94
C GLU A 307 3.79 9.32 20.20
N GLY A 308 5.09 9.28 20.44
CA GLY A 308 5.71 8.78 21.67
C GLY A 308 5.66 7.26 21.76
N LYS A 309 5.38 6.75 22.97
CA LYS A 309 5.32 5.30 23.28
C LYS A 309 3.91 4.85 23.60
N THR A 310 2.89 5.53 23.10
CA THR A 310 1.49 5.16 23.30
C THR A 310 1.19 3.89 22.52
N VAL A 311 0.76 2.85 23.18
CA VAL A 311 0.38 1.58 22.56
C VAL A 311 -1.13 1.38 22.61
N GLY A 312 -1.68 0.71 21.62
CA GLY A 312 -3.07 0.27 21.62
C GLY A 312 -3.27 -0.98 22.49
N PRO A 313 -4.54 -1.42 22.67
CA PRO A 313 -4.87 -2.59 23.47
C PRO A 313 -4.21 -3.86 22.92
N SER A 314 -3.46 -4.58 23.76
CA SER A 314 -2.83 -5.85 23.36
C SER A 314 -3.87 -6.90 22.99
N GLY A 315 -3.62 -7.66 21.92
CA GLY A 315 -4.47 -8.76 21.47
C GLY A 315 -5.80 -8.35 20.87
N LEU A 316 -6.02 -7.05 20.62
CA LEU A 316 -7.26 -6.54 20.01
C LEU A 316 -7.39 -6.93 18.54
N LEU A 317 -6.28 -6.93 17.80
CA LEU A 317 -6.24 -7.21 16.36
C LEU A 317 -5.08 -8.14 16.02
N PRO A 318 -5.23 -9.02 15.02
CA PRO A 318 -4.12 -9.71 14.40
C PRO A 318 -3.04 -8.72 13.92
N GLY A 319 -1.76 -9.09 14.09
CA GLY A 319 -0.63 -8.23 13.77
C GLY A 319 -0.38 -7.08 14.75
N GLY A 320 -1.32 -6.82 15.68
CA GLY A 320 -1.14 -5.91 16.80
C GLY A 320 -1.62 -4.48 16.59
N THR A 321 -1.42 -3.70 17.64
CA THR A 321 -1.84 -2.28 17.77
C THR A 321 -0.75 -1.45 18.47
N ALA A 322 0.50 -1.92 18.38
CA ALA A 322 1.63 -1.36 19.14
C ALA A 322 1.98 0.09 18.73
N GLY A 323 1.64 0.51 17.51
CA GLY A 323 1.80 1.90 17.06
C GLY A 323 0.76 2.89 17.61
N GLY A 324 -0.13 2.42 18.51
CA GLY A 324 -1.12 3.26 19.17
C GLY A 324 -2.34 3.58 18.32
N ARG A 325 -3.30 4.29 18.95
CA ARG A 325 -4.54 4.69 18.30
C ARG A 325 -4.35 5.98 17.52
N ILE A 326 -4.59 5.94 16.21
CA ILE A 326 -4.37 7.06 15.29
C ILE A 326 -5.66 7.55 14.62
N GLY A 327 -6.60 6.66 14.35
CA GLY A 327 -7.77 6.97 13.52
C GLY A 327 -7.44 6.99 12.03
N ALA A 328 -8.48 6.84 11.21
CA ALA A 328 -8.39 7.02 9.77
C ALA A 328 -9.70 7.61 9.24
N LEU A 329 -9.63 8.39 8.16
CA LEU A 329 -10.80 8.94 7.49
C LEU A 329 -10.94 8.28 6.12
N VAL A 330 -12.13 7.76 5.83
CA VAL A 330 -12.47 7.19 4.53
C VAL A 330 -13.48 8.08 3.83
N LEU A 331 -13.08 8.63 2.68
CA LEU A 331 -13.96 9.40 1.79
C LEU A 331 -14.24 8.58 0.53
N SER A 332 -15.50 8.50 0.13
CA SER A 332 -15.91 7.79 -1.09
C SER A 332 -17.35 8.19 -1.46
N PRO A 333 -17.73 8.16 -2.74
CA PRO A 333 -19.15 8.21 -3.13
C PRO A 333 -19.97 7.04 -2.54
N LEU A 334 -19.32 5.98 -2.07
CA LEU A 334 -19.93 4.80 -1.46
C LEU A 334 -20.12 4.92 0.07
N THR A 335 -19.69 6.03 0.67
CA THR A 335 -19.79 6.28 2.10
C THR A 335 -20.78 7.38 2.42
N LYS A 336 -21.45 7.29 3.58
CA LYS A 336 -22.28 8.36 4.12
C LYS A 336 -21.42 9.31 4.95
N GLY A 337 -21.26 10.53 4.48
CA GLY A 337 -20.47 11.55 5.15
C GLY A 337 -20.93 11.83 6.58
N GLY A 338 -19.98 12.26 7.43
CA GLY A 338 -20.21 12.63 8.82
C GLY A 338 -20.46 11.47 9.79
N THR A 339 -20.29 10.22 9.33
CA THR A 339 -20.48 9.02 10.17
C THR A 339 -19.17 8.59 10.85
N THR A 340 -19.27 7.68 11.80
CA THR A 340 -18.13 7.12 12.53
C THR A 340 -18.32 5.62 12.69
N SER A 341 -17.26 4.85 12.37
CA SER A 341 -17.14 3.44 12.74
C SER A 341 -16.28 3.33 14.02
N ASP A 342 -16.74 2.52 14.97
CA ASP A 342 -15.98 2.16 16.17
C ASP A 342 -15.48 0.70 16.12
N ARG A 343 -15.58 0.04 14.96
CA ARG A 343 -14.96 -1.25 14.70
C ARG A 343 -13.43 -1.10 14.73
N PRO A 344 -12.72 -2.01 15.40
CA PRO A 344 -11.25 -1.96 15.41
C PRO A 344 -10.66 -2.30 14.04
N TYR A 345 -9.70 -1.49 13.59
CA TYR A 345 -8.93 -1.65 12.37
C TYR A 345 -7.47 -1.32 12.60
N ASN A 346 -6.58 -1.79 11.74
CA ASN A 346 -5.17 -1.41 11.69
C ASN A 346 -4.66 -1.37 10.23
N HIS A 347 -3.35 -1.19 10.03
CA HIS A 347 -2.76 -1.12 8.68
C HIS A 347 -2.96 -2.41 7.87
N PHE A 348 -3.06 -3.57 8.51
CA PHE A 348 -3.41 -4.81 7.80
C PHE A 348 -4.88 -4.83 7.35
N SER A 349 -5.77 -4.18 8.10
CA SER A 349 -7.17 -3.98 7.68
C SER A 349 -7.27 -3.09 6.45
N LEU A 350 -6.41 -2.06 6.33
CA LEU A 350 -6.32 -1.23 5.13
C LEU A 350 -5.89 -2.05 3.93
N LEU A 351 -4.80 -2.83 4.06
CA LEU A 351 -4.37 -3.74 2.99
C LEU A 351 -5.49 -4.71 2.61
N ALA A 352 -6.13 -5.33 3.60
CA ALA A 352 -7.26 -6.20 3.38
C ALA A 352 -8.39 -5.53 2.58
N SER A 353 -8.66 -4.24 2.85
CA SER A 353 -9.69 -3.47 2.14
C SER A 353 -9.31 -3.16 0.70
N ILE A 354 -8.03 -2.90 0.44
CA ILE A 354 -7.49 -2.73 -0.92
C ILE A 354 -7.61 -4.05 -1.70
N GLU A 355 -7.22 -5.17 -1.08
CA GLU A 355 -7.31 -6.50 -1.69
C GLU A 355 -8.77 -6.87 -2.01
N ASP A 356 -9.72 -6.55 -1.12
CA ASP A 356 -11.16 -6.78 -1.37
C ASP A 356 -11.69 -5.91 -2.50
N ALA A 357 -11.30 -4.64 -2.58
CA ALA A 357 -11.71 -3.74 -3.65
C ALA A 357 -11.38 -4.35 -5.02
N PHE A 358 -10.21 -4.96 -5.14
CA PHE A 358 -9.72 -5.52 -6.39
C PHE A 358 -9.87 -7.04 -6.52
N SER A 359 -10.53 -7.70 -5.54
CA SER A 359 -10.73 -9.15 -5.51
C SER A 359 -9.40 -9.93 -5.55
N LEU A 360 -8.39 -9.43 -4.85
CA LEU A 360 -7.07 -10.04 -4.72
C LEU A 360 -7.03 -11.01 -3.53
N PRO A 361 -6.13 -12.01 -3.56
CA PRO A 361 -5.88 -12.85 -2.38
C PRO A 361 -5.22 -12.04 -1.26
N ARG A 362 -5.45 -12.46 -0.01
CA ARG A 362 -4.93 -11.78 1.17
C ARG A 362 -3.44 -12.04 1.37
N LEU A 363 -2.67 -11.00 1.70
CA LEU A 363 -1.24 -11.07 2.01
C LEU A 363 -1.01 -11.00 3.52
N GLY A 364 -0.14 -11.84 4.03
CA GLY A 364 0.33 -11.77 5.40
C GLY A 364 -0.79 -11.64 6.41
N TYR A 365 -0.64 -10.73 7.36
CA TYR A 365 -1.66 -10.48 8.39
C TYR A 365 -2.99 -9.94 7.86
N ALA A 366 -3.05 -9.42 6.63
CA ALA A 366 -4.33 -9.07 6.00
C ALA A 366 -5.25 -10.29 5.82
N GLY A 367 -4.68 -11.50 5.74
CA GLY A 367 -5.39 -12.77 5.71
C GLY A 367 -5.58 -13.44 7.07
N ALA A 368 -5.23 -12.79 8.17
CA ALA A 368 -5.30 -13.42 9.48
C ALA A 368 -6.76 -13.61 9.95
N PRO A 369 -7.09 -14.78 10.56
CA PRO A 369 -8.41 -14.99 11.15
C PRO A 369 -8.75 -13.91 12.20
N GLY A 370 -9.92 -13.32 12.08
CA GLY A 370 -10.39 -12.24 12.97
C GLY A 370 -9.92 -10.84 12.60
N LEU A 371 -9.21 -10.66 11.48
CA LEU A 371 -8.97 -9.34 10.91
C LEU A 371 -10.08 -9.00 9.92
N ASP A 372 -10.74 -7.86 10.15
CA ASP A 372 -11.77 -7.33 9.26
C ASP A 372 -11.18 -6.33 8.25
N SER A 373 -11.69 -6.34 7.03
CA SER A 373 -11.60 -5.23 6.08
C SER A 373 -12.74 -4.23 6.29
N PHE A 374 -12.68 -3.08 5.64
CA PHE A 374 -13.75 -2.08 5.69
C PHE A 374 -15.05 -2.65 5.12
N GLY A 375 -16.07 -2.73 5.96
CA GLY A 375 -17.34 -3.36 5.65
C GLY A 375 -18.50 -2.38 5.53
N GLY A 376 -19.73 -2.86 5.82
CA GLY A 376 -20.95 -2.06 5.77
C GLY A 376 -21.02 -0.91 6.79
N ASP A 377 -20.14 -0.91 7.79
CA ASP A 377 -19.94 0.21 8.72
C ASP A 377 -19.18 1.39 8.07
N VAL A 378 -18.54 1.15 6.94
CA VAL A 378 -17.79 2.13 6.13
C VAL A 378 -18.52 2.41 4.82
N PHE A 379 -18.82 1.38 4.03
CA PHE A 379 -19.55 1.50 2.77
C PHE A 379 -21.06 1.47 3.03
N ASN A 380 -21.62 2.61 3.42
CA ASN A 380 -22.96 2.77 3.98
C ASN A 380 -23.80 3.85 3.29
N ALA A 381 -23.45 4.28 2.07
CA ALA A 381 -24.16 5.34 1.36
C ALA A 381 -25.63 5.02 1.02
N GLY A 382 -26.00 3.74 1.02
CA GLY A 382 -27.36 3.25 0.73
C GLY A 382 -28.18 2.82 1.95
N SER A 383 -27.68 3.04 3.17
CA SER A 383 -28.35 2.67 4.42
C SER A 383 -29.18 3.82 5.03
#